data_ba3430762972c910a2959116904c91c0
#
_entry.id   ba3430762972c910a2959116904c91c0
#
_cell.length_a   1.000
_cell.length_b   1.000
_cell.length_c   1.000
_cell.angle_alpha   90.00
_cell.angle_beta   90.00
_cell.angle_gamma   90.00
#
_symmetry.space_group_name_H-M   'P 1'
#
loop_
_entity.id
_entity.type
_entity.pdbx_description
1 polymer ?
#
loop_
_entity_poly.entity_id
_entity_poly.type
_entity_poly.pdbx_seq_one_letter_code
_entity_poly.pdbx_strand_id
1 'polypeptide(L)'
;MAATMKMAELGMSVLLVSFLPVKRSHSVCAQGGINGAVNIKGEGDSPDIHFYDTVKGGDFLAHQPLCKDMCHHAPYIINLMDRLGVTFNRTPEGNLDFRRFGGTLYHRTAFAGATTGQQLLYALDEQVRHYEVQGLVEKMEWHEYLGAVLNGDRRCVGAVIHNLRSGEISTEKGDAVILATGGPGMVYGRSTNSMVCTGTAVTSAYLQGAKYGNGEFIQIHPSAIPGRDKLRLMSESARGEGGRVWVPRKAGDSRKPKEIPEKERFYFLEERYPLFGNLVPRDVGAREIYDICVNDKLGVHGEMKVYLDLTHLTREFLDHRLGGILEIYEKFTGVDPREEPMEIFPAVHYSMGGIWTDYT
;
A
#
# COMPACT_ATOMS: atom_id res chain seq x y z
N MET A 1 9.98 -12.11 -4.85
CA MET A 1 9.52 -13.46 -4.46
C MET A 1 8.46 -14.04 -5.41
N ALA A 2 7.37 -13.36 -5.77
CA ALA A 2 6.36 -13.94 -6.69
C ALA A 2 6.96 -14.33 -8.06
N ALA A 3 7.74 -13.45 -8.69
CA ALA A 3 8.46 -13.79 -9.95
C ALA A 3 9.46 -14.93 -9.73
N THR A 4 10.21 -14.91 -8.63
CA THR A 4 11.16 -15.98 -8.27
C THR A 4 10.47 -17.34 -8.19
N MET A 5 9.36 -17.41 -7.44
CA MET A 5 8.54 -18.62 -7.31
C MET A 5 8.10 -19.12 -8.69
N LYS A 6 7.57 -18.22 -9.54
CA LYS A 6 7.07 -18.60 -10.86
C LYS A 6 8.16 -19.06 -11.82
N MET A 7 9.34 -18.41 -11.82
CA MET A 7 10.47 -18.83 -12.62
C MET A 7 11.02 -20.20 -12.17
N ALA A 8 11.16 -20.40 -10.86
CA ALA A 8 11.60 -21.68 -10.31
C ALA A 8 10.61 -22.82 -10.59
N GLU A 9 9.30 -22.55 -10.51
CA GLU A 9 8.24 -23.48 -10.94
C GLU A 9 8.41 -23.93 -12.40
N LEU A 10 8.88 -23.02 -13.26
CA LEU A 10 9.19 -23.30 -14.67
C LEU A 10 10.56 -23.96 -14.89
N GLY A 11 11.28 -24.29 -13.82
CA GLY A 11 12.58 -24.97 -13.89
C GLY A 11 13.77 -24.03 -14.11
N MET A 12 13.59 -22.72 -13.99
CA MET A 12 14.68 -21.74 -14.16
C MET A 12 15.50 -21.61 -12.87
N SER A 13 16.82 -21.43 -13.00
CA SER A 13 17.68 -21.02 -11.89
C SER A 13 17.54 -19.53 -11.62
N VAL A 14 17.35 -19.14 -10.36
CA VAL A 14 17.05 -17.76 -9.95
C VAL A 14 17.99 -17.30 -8.84
N LEU A 15 18.69 -16.19 -9.07
CA LEU A 15 19.37 -15.44 -8.02
C LEU A 15 18.45 -14.30 -7.51
N LEU A 16 18.02 -14.41 -6.27
CA LEU A 16 17.15 -13.42 -5.62
C LEU A 16 17.98 -12.46 -4.75
N VAL A 17 18.22 -11.25 -5.27
CA VAL A 17 18.99 -10.22 -4.57
C VAL A 17 18.07 -9.30 -3.80
N SER A 18 18.39 -8.96 -2.55
CA SER A 18 17.58 -8.08 -1.72
C SER A 18 18.43 -7.22 -0.78
N PHE A 19 18.07 -5.94 -0.67
CA PHE A 19 18.68 -4.97 0.24
C PHE A 19 18.54 -5.35 1.72
N LEU A 20 17.42 -5.97 2.07
CA LEU A 20 17.10 -6.54 3.39
C LEU A 20 16.77 -8.02 3.23
N PRO A 21 16.57 -8.78 4.31
CA PRO A 21 15.91 -10.08 4.22
C PRO A 21 14.61 -9.97 3.42
N VAL A 22 14.41 -10.85 2.44
CA VAL A 22 13.33 -10.75 1.43
C VAL A 22 11.94 -10.57 2.03
N LYS A 23 11.67 -11.20 3.18
CA LYS A 23 10.41 -11.05 3.93
C LYS A 23 10.32 -9.80 4.80
N ARG A 24 11.32 -8.91 4.74
CA ARG A 24 11.37 -7.61 5.44
C ARG A 24 11.26 -6.43 4.50
N SER A 25 10.97 -6.66 3.22
CA SER A 25 10.74 -5.60 2.24
C SER A 25 9.52 -4.74 2.63
N HIS A 26 9.38 -3.57 2.00
CA HIS A 26 8.32 -2.62 2.33
C HIS A 26 6.91 -3.23 2.33
N SER A 27 6.64 -4.20 1.47
CA SER A 27 5.35 -4.90 1.40
C SER A 27 4.90 -5.50 2.74
N VAL A 28 5.82 -5.81 3.67
CA VAL A 28 5.49 -6.32 5.02
C VAL A 28 4.63 -5.34 5.81
N CYS A 29 4.70 -4.05 5.50
CA CYS A 29 3.97 -2.98 6.19
C CYS A 29 2.53 -2.80 5.67
N ALA A 30 2.13 -3.48 4.59
CA ALA A 30 0.80 -3.34 4.01
C ALA A 30 -0.27 -3.92 4.96
N GLN A 31 -1.26 -3.10 5.30
CA GLN A 31 -2.29 -3.43 6.29
C GLN A 31 -3.62 -3.75 5.64
N GLY A 32 -3.97 -3.00 4.60
CA GLY A 32 -5.30 -2.89 4.08
C GLY A 32 -5.89 -4.17 3.48
N GLY A 33 -5.16 -4.83 2.64
CA GLY A 33 -5.63 -5.96 1.85
C GLY A 33 -5.27 -5.83 0.37
N ILE A 34 -5.73 -6.79 -0.41
CA ILE A 34 -5.56 -6.83 -1.87
C ILE A 34 -6.91 -6.91 -2.56
N ASN A 35 -7.08 -6.14 -3.64
CA ASN A 35 -8.33 -6.07 -4.38
C ASN A 35 -8.43 -7.17 -5.43
N GLY A 36 -9.59 -7.81 -5.50
CA GLY A 36 -9.97 -8.71 -6.58
C GLY A 36 -11.47 -8.94 -6.60
N ALA A 37 -12.09 -8.74 -7.74
CA ALA A 37 -13.54 -8.83 -7.90
C ALA A 37 -14.01 -10.30 -7.95
N VAL A 38 -13.95 -10.99 -6.80
CA VAL A 38 -14.43 -12.38 -6.65
C VAL A 38 -15.95 -12.44 -6.56
N ASN A 39 -16.59 -11.33 -6.16
CA ASN A 39 -18.05 -11.19 -6.02
C ASN A 39 -18.72 -12.20 -5.08
N ILE A 40 -18.04 -12.62 -4.04
CA ILE A 40 -18.56 -13.66 -3.10
C ILE A 40 -19.81 -13.19 -2.34
N LYS A 41 -19.96 -11.85 -2.16
CA LYS A 41 -21.14 -11.26 -1.50
C LYS A 41 -22.34 -11.05 -2.45
N GLY A 42 -22.20 -11.35 -3.74
CA GLY A 42 -23.29 -11.23 -4.72
C GLY A 42 -23.72 -9.79 -5.01
N GLU A 43 -22.83 -8.82 -4.84
CA GLU A 43 -23.11 -7.38 -5.07
C GLU A 43 -23.09 -6.98 -6.55
N GLY A 44 -22.81 -7.91 -7.47
CA GLY A 44 -22.70 -7.65 -8.90
C GLY A 44 -21.32 -7.11 -9.32
N ASP A 45 -20.31 -7.21 -8.48
CA ASP A 45 -18.94 -6.83 -8.82
C ASP A 45 -18.34 -7.77 -9.88
N SER A 46 -17.45 -7.24 -10.71
CA SER A 46 -16.75 -8.02 -11.75
C SER A 46 -15.35 -7.49 -12.02
N PRO A 47 -14.47 -8.28 -12.66
CA PRO A 47 -13.16 -7.80 -13.11
C PRO A 47 -13.25 -6.57 -14.03
N ASP A 48 -14.30 -6.45 -14.87
CA ASP A 48 -14.49 -5.28 -15.72
C ASP A 48 -14.89 -4.03 -14.92
N ILE A 49 -15.74 -4.18 -13.90
CA ILE A 49 -16.06 -3.08 -12.98
C ILE A 49 -14.81 -2.67 -12.19
N HIS A 50 -14.02 -3.64 -11.72
CA HIS A 50 -12.74 -3.39 -11.05
C HIS A 50 -11.78 -2.63 -11.98
N PHE A 51 -11.68 -3.04 -13.23
CA PHE A 51 -10.89 -2.35 -14.25
C PHE A 51 -11.36 -0.91 -14.47
N TYR A 52 -12.67 -0.70 -14.65
CA TYR A 52 -13.25 0.64 -14.83
C TYR A 52 -12.94 1.55 -13.63
N ASP A 53 -13.17 1.06 -12.39
CA ASP A 53 -12.87 1.81 -11.17
C ASP A 53 -11.38 2.17 -11.06
N THR A 54 -10.50 1.24 -11.47
CA THR A 54 -9.04 1.45 -11.44
C THR A 54 -8.61 2.54 -12.43
N VAL A 55 -9.10 2.47 -13.66
CA VAL A 55 -8.78 3.46 -14.71
C VAL A 55 -9.37 4.83 -14.38
N LYS A 56 -10.60 4.86 -13.91
CA LYS A 56 -11.26 6.10 -13.48
C LYS A 56 -10.58 6.73 -12.27
N GLY A 57 -10.17 5.92 -11.27
CA GLY A 57 -9.41 6.39 -10.10
C GLY A 57 -8.03 6.94 -10.45
N GLY A 58 -7.48 6.56 -11.59
CA GLY A 58 -6.25 7.10 -12.17
C GLY A 58 -6.50 8.22 -13.21
N ASP A 59 -7.67 8.86 -13.20
CA ASP A 59 -8.07 9.94 -14.14
C ASP A 59 -7.86 9.57 -15.62
N PHE A 60 -8.02 8.28 -15.96
CA PHE A 60 -7.80 7.71 -17.31
C PHE A 60 -6.37 7.87 -17.84
N LEU A 61 -5.41 8.18 -16.99
CA LEU A 61 -3.99 8.34 -17.36
C LEU A 61 -3.18 7.04 -17.28
N ALA A 62 -3.75 6.00 -16.68
CA ALA A 62 -3.09 4.71 -16.53
C ALA A 62 -2.93 3.99 -17.88
N HIS A 63 -1.91 3.13 -17.97
CA HIS A 63 -1.72 2.21 -19.11
C HIS A 63 -2.78 1.10 -19.05
N GLN A 64 -3.90 1.32 -19.75
CA GLN A 64 -5.14 0.55 -19.62
C GLN A 64 -4.99 -0.95 -19.88
N PRO A 65 -4.21 -1.44 -20.87
CA PRO A 65 -4.02 -2.87 -21.06
C PRO A 65 -3.45 -3.59 -19.83
N LEU A 66 -2.43 -3.00 -19.19
CA LEU A 66 -1.87 -3.54 -17.93
C LEU A 66 -2.88 -3.54 -16.79
N CYS A 67 -3.66 -2.45 -16.65
CA CYS A 67 -4.71 -2.37 -15.63
C CYS A 67 -5.79 -3.45 -15.84
N LYS A 68 -6.20 -3.67 -17.11
CA LYS A 68 -7.19 -4.70 -17.45
C LYS A 68 -6.69 -6.08 -17.08
N ASP A 69 -5.49 -6.42 -17.51
CA ASP A 69 -4.86 -7.71 -17.23
C ASP A 69 -4.75 -7.97 -15.72
N MET A 70 -4.24 -7.00 -14.96
CA MET A 70 -4.16 -7.05 -13.50
C MET A 70 -5.52 -7.32 -12.85
N CYS A 71 -6.58 -6.57 -13.24
CA CYS A 71 -7.91 -6.70 -12.63
C CYS A 71 -8.56 -8.05 -12.95
N HIS A 72 -8.33 -8.59 -14.14
CA HIS A 72 -8.84 -9.90 -14.54
C HIS A 72 -8.10 -11.06 -13.87
N HIS A 73 -6.80 -10.93 -13.59
CA HIS A 73 -6.02 -11.92 -12.86
C HIS A 73 -6.19 -11.84 -11.34
N ALA A 74 -6.62 -10.71 -10.80
CA ALA A 74 -6.69 -10.49 -9.34
C ALA A 74 -7.51 -11.54 -8.57
N PRO A 75 -8.70 -12.02 -9.05
CA PRO A 75 -9.43 -13.09 -8.38
C PRO A 75 -8.63 -14.40 -8.28
N TYR A 76 -7.91 -14.75 -9.36
CA TYR A 76 -7.05 -15.94 -9.34
C TYR A 76 -5.91 -15.78 -8.33
N ILE A 77 -5.28 -14.60 -8.26
CA ILE A 77 -4.18 -14.33 -7.33
C ILE A 77 -4.64 -14.43 -5.87
N ILE A 78 -5.83 -13.92 -5.54
CA ILE A 78 -6.41 -14.07 -4.18
C ILE A 78 -6.56 -15.55 -3.82
N ASN A 79 -7.15 -16.35 -4.72
CA ASN A 79 -7.33 -17.79 -4.50
C ASN A 79 -5.98 -18.52 -4.42
N LEU A 80 -4.99 -18.15 -5.22
CA LEU A 80 -3.66 -18.71 -5.15
C LEU A 80 -3.02 -18.41 -3.79
N MET A 81 -3.05 -17.15 -3.33
CA MET A 81 -2.47 -16.74 -2.05
C MET A 81 -3.15 -17.47 -0.88
N ASP A 82 -4.45 -17.66 -0.92
CA ASP A 82 -5.19 -18.46 0.06
C ASP A 82 -4.68 -19.90 0.11
N ARG A 83 -4.51 -20.55 -1.04
CA ARG A 83 -3.96 -21.91 -1.15
C ARG A 83 -2.50 -22.02 -0.70
N LEU A 84 -1.73 -20.96 -0.85
CA LEU A 84 -0.34 -20.88 -0.37
C LEU A 84 -0.24 -20.61 1.14
N GLY A 85 -1.38 -20.51 1.85
CA GLY A 85 -1.42 -20.41 3.30
C GLY A 85 -1.51 -19.00 3.86
N VAL A 86 -1.87 -18.00 3.04
CA VAL A 86 -2.21 -16.66 3.56
C VAL A 86 -3.45 -16.76 4.44
N THR A 87 -3.34 -16.35 5.69
CA THR A 87 -4.43 -16.43 6.68
C THR A 87 -5.42 -15.26 6.51
N PHE A 88 -6.09 -15.22 5.35
CA PHE A 88 -7.14 -14.23 5.14
C PHE A 88 -8.29 -14.39 6.14
N ASN A 89 -8.92 -13.27 6.49
CA ASN A 89 -10.13 -13.29 7.28
C ASN A 89 -11.23 -14.10 6.59
N ARG A 90 -12.04 -14.76 7.41
CA ARG A 90 -13.13 -15.64 6.97
C ARG A 90 -14.46 -15.18 7.54
N THR A 91 -15.53 -15.43 6.78
CA THR A 91 -16.90 -15.35 7.30
C THR A 91 -17.17 -16.53 8.24
N PRO A 92 -18.24 -16.50 9.06
CA PRO A 92 -18.62 -17.64 9.91
C PRO A 92 -18.83 -18.95 9.13
N GLU A 93 -19.21 -18.87 7.85
CA GLU A 93 -19.40 -20.01 6.95
C GLU A 93 -18.08 -20.56 6.38
N GLY A 94 -16.94 -19.92 6.68
CA GLY A 94 -15.61 -20.32 6.22
C GLY A 94 -15.17 -19.74 4.89
N ASN A 95 -15.99 -18.92 4.23
CA ASN A 95 -15.62 -18.23 3.00
C ASN A 95 -14.63 -17.10 3.27
N LEU A 96 -13.85 -16.68 2.26
CA LEU A 96 -13.03 -15.47 2.36
C LEU A 96 -13.91 -14.26 2.67
N ASP A 97 -13.52 -13.47 3.65
CA ASP A 97 -14.18 -12.20 3.93
C ASP A 97 -13.53 -11.07 3.14
N PHE A 98 -14.37 -10.13 2.70
CA PHE A 98 -13.98 -8.97 1.92
C PHE A 98 -14.50 -7.69 2.55
N ARG A 99 -13.74 -6.61 2.40
CA ARG A 99 -14.12 -5.27 2.85
C ARG A 99 -14.06 -4.24 1.74
N ARG A 100 -14.66 -3.09 1.98
CA ARG A 100 -14.60 -1.94 1.07
C ARG A 100 -13.34 -1.12 1.32
N PHE A 101 -12.86 -0.51 0.24
CA PHE A 101 -11.82 0.50 0.28
C PHE A 101 -12.27 1.79 -0.38
N GLY A 102 -11.50 2.87 -0.21
CA GLY A 102 -11.72 4.13 -0.87
C GLY A 102 -11.75 3.98 -2.39
N GLY A 103 -12.69 4.68 -3.03
CA GLY A 103 -12.89 4.65 -4.48
C GLY A 103 -13.72 3.47 -5.00
N THR A 104 -14.18 2.55 -4.14
CA THR A 104 -15.07 1.45 -4.55
C THR A 104 -16.28 1.30 -3.64
N LEU A 105 -17.40 0.92 -4.25
CA LEU A 105 -18.65 0.61 -3.54
C LEU A 105 -18.82 -0.88 -3.26
N TYR A 106 -17.91 -1.73 -3.74
CA TYR A 106 -17.97 -3.18 -3.65
C TYR A 106 -17.01 -3.76 -2.60
N HIS A 107 -17.40 -4.87 -2.00
CA HIS A 107 -16.54 -5.65 -1.11
C HIS A 107 -15.59 -6.53 -1.94
N ARG A 108 -14.46 -5.97 -2.39
CA ARG A 108 -13.48 -6.69 -3.23
C ARG A 108 -12.09 -6.82 -2.61
N THR A 109 -11.88 -6.34 -1.39
CA THR A 109 -10.58 -6.35 -0.74
C THR A 109 -10.47 -7.54 0.22
N ALA A 110 -9.72 -8.57 -0.16
CA ALA A 110 -9.34 -9.66 0.74
C ALA A 110 -8.24 -9.17 1.71
N PHE A 111 -8.33 -9.53 2.98
CA PHE A 111 -7.45 -9.02 4.03
C PHE A 111 -7.15 -10.04 5.12
N ALA A 112 -6.04 -9.85 5.82
CA ALA A 112 -5.64 -10.63 7.00
C ALA A 112 -5.41 -9.66 8.17
N GLY A 113 -6.48 -9.24 8.82
CA GLY A 113 -6.47 -8.25 9.91
C GLY A 113 -5.68 -6.99 9.54
N ALA A 114 -4.66 -6.66 10.34
CA ALA A 114 -3.73 -5.54 10.13
C ALA A 114 -2.41 -5.99 9.47
N THR A 115 -2.25 -7.26 9.12
CA THR A 115 -0.97 -7.85 8.71
C THR A 115 -0.99 -8.48 7.32
N THR A 116 -1.88 -8.02 6.44
CA THR A 116 -2.06 -8.61 5.10
C THR A 116 -0.74 -8.73 4.34
N GLY A 117 0.06 -7.67 4.30
CA GLY A 117 1.34 -7.69 3.60
C GLY A 117 2.35 -8.69 4.19
N GLN A 118 2.39 -8.80 5.51
CA GLN A 118 3.22 -9.78 6.22
C GLN A 118 2.83 -11.20 5.86
N GLN A 119 1.53 -11.51 5.85
CA GLN A 119 1.02 -12.84 5.52
C GLN A 119 1.33 -13.21 4.06
N LEU A 120 1.14 -12.28 3.12
CA LEU A 120 1.50 -12.47 1.71
C LEU A 120 2.99 -12.75 1.54
N LEU A 121 3.86 -11.99 2.21
CA LEU A 121 5.31 -12.20 2.13
C LEU A 121 5.74 -13.53 2.74
N TYR A 122 5.13 -13.94 3.85
CA TYR A 122 5.47 -15.21 4.50
C TYR A 122 5.08 -16.39 3.62
N ALA A 123 3.88 -16.38 3.05
CA ALA A 123 3.47 -17.43 2.11
C ALA A 123 4.40 -17.53 0.89
N LEU A 124 4.83 -16.40 0.33
CA LEU A 124 5.79 -16.38 -0.77
C LEU A 124 7.21 -16.81 -0.33
N ASP A 125 7.66 -16.46 0.88
CA ASP A 125 8.97 -16.89 1.40
C ASP A 125 9.01 -18.41 1.59
N GLU A 126 7.91 -19.01 2.05
CA GLU A 126 7.81 -20.48 2.14
C GLU A 126 7.97 -21.16 0.76
N GLN A 127 7.36 -20.61 -0.28
CA GLN A 127 7.53 -21.13 -1.64
C GLN A 127 8.96 -20.94 -2.15
N VAL A 128 9.56 -19.77 -1.90
CA VAL A 128 10.96 -19.52 -2.29
C VAL A 128 11.90 -20.50 -1.58
N ARG A 129 11.71 -20.74 -0.29
CA ARG A 129 12.50 -21.74 0.49
C ARG A 129 12.36 -23.16 -0.06
N HIS A 130 11.17 -23.54 -0.50
CA HIS A 130 10.95 -24.81 -1.14
C HIS A 130 11.87 -24.99 -2.35
N TYR A 131 11.99 -23.97 -3.20
CA TYR A 131 12.89 -24.01 -4.37
C TYR A 131 14.38 -23.81 -4.03
N GLU A 132 14.70 -23.15 -2.91
CA GLU A 132 16.09 -23.12 -2.40
C GLU A 132 16.58 -24.54 -2.06
N VAL A 133 15.74 -25.33 -1.38
CA VAL A 133 16.08 -26.73 -1.03
C VAL A 133 16.27 -27.58 -2.29
N GLN A 134 15.59 -27.27 -3.39
CA GLN A 134 15.76 -27.94 -4.68
C GLN A 134 16.97 -27.44 -5.48
N GLY A 135 17.67 -26.40 -4.98
CA GLY A 135 18.83 -25.81 -5.67
C GLY A 135 18.46 -24.92 -6.88
N LEU A 136 17.18 -24.54 -7.04
CA LEU A 136 16.72 -23.69 -8.13
C LEU A 136 16.76 -22.20 -7.76
N VAL A 137 16.80 -21.85 -6.48
CA VAL A 137 16.87 -20.48 -5.99
C VAL A 137 18.06 -20.31 -5.06
N GLU A 138 18.81 -19.24 -5.27
CA GLU A 138 19.79 -18.72 -4.33
C GLU A 138 19.36 -17.34 -3.85
N LYS A 139 19.48 -17.04 -2.53
CA LYS A 139 19.17 -15.72 -1.96
C LYS A 139 20.45 -14.98 -1.57
N MET A 140 20.62 -13.78 -2.10
CA MET A 140 21.62 -12.80 -1.66
C MET A 140 20.94 -11.65 -0.92
N GLU A 141 20.72 -11.81 0.37
CA GLU A 141 20.20 -10.78 1.25
C GLU A 141 21.29 -9.83 1.72
N TRP A 142 20.95 -8.58 2.04
CA TRP A 142 21.91 -7.51 2.39
C TRP A 142 22.82 -7.14 1.23
N HIS A 143 22.24 -7.13 0.02
CA HIS A 143 22.92 -6.71 -1.19
C HIS A 143 22.14 -5.60 -1.87
N GLU A 144 22.87 -4.59 -2.35
CA GLU A 144 22.33 -3.48 -3.10
C GLU A 144 22.59 -3.66 -4.59
N TYR A 145 21.59 -3.42 -5.42
CA TYR A 145 21.75 -3.34 -6.88
C TYR A 145 22.38 -2.00 -7.23
N LEU A 146 23.54 -2.02 -7.91
CA LEU A 146 24.25 -0.82 -8.35
C LEU A 146 24.00 -0.49 -9.82
N GLY A 147 23.70 -1.50 -10.67
CA GLY A 147 23.47 -1.27 -12.09
C GLY A 147 23.35 -2.55 -12.89
N ALA A 148 22.84 -2.42 -14.13
CA ALA A 148 22.82 -3.50 -15.09
C ALA A 148 24.19 -3.69 -15.75
N VAL A 149 24.53 -4.93 -16.06
CA VAL A 149 25.65 -5.24 -16.98
C VAL A 149 25.11 -5.33 -18.39
N LEU A 150 25.58 -4.45 -19.27
CA LEU A 150 25.14 -4.38 -20.65
C LEU A 150 26.29 -4.90 -21.56
N ASN A 151 25.92 -5.74 -22.51
CA ASN A 151 26.89 -6.17 -23.55
C ASN A 151 27.05 -5.12 -24.66
N GLY A 152 27.86 -5.42 -25.69
CA GLY A 152 28.11 -4.51 -26.82
C GLY A 152 26.85 -4.10 -27.59
N ASP A 153 25.83 -4.94 -27.60
CA ASP A 153 24.52 -4.67 -28.23
C ASP A 153 23.51 -3.96 -27.26
N ARG A 154 23.98 -3.52 -26.11
CA ARG A 154 23.18 -2.92 -25.03
C ARG A 154 22.10 -3.84 -24.44
N ARG A 155 22.26 -5.16 -24.58
CA ARG A 155 21.40 -6.13 -23.91
C ARG A 155 21.87 -6.33 -22.46
N CYS A 156 20.93 -6.41 -21.53
CA CYS A 156 21.22 -6.74 -20.15
C CYS A 156 21.65 -8.22 -20.05
N VAL A 157 22.82 -8.46 -19.47
CA VAL A 157 23.43 -9.80 -19.30
C VAL A 157 23.80 -10.05 -17.84
N GLY A 158 23.34 -9.25 -16.92
CA GLY A 158 23.60 -9.39 -15.49
C GLY A 158 23.40 -8.12 -14.71
N ALA A 159 23.84 -8.14 -13.46
CA ALA A 159 23.76 -7.02 -12.54
C ALA A 159 25.07 -6.87 -11.75
N VAL A 160 25.41 -5.63 -11.42
CA VAL A 160 26.45 -5.30 -10.43
C VAL A 160 25.77 -5.15 -9.08
N ILE A 161 26.25 -5.86 -8.08
CA ILE A 161 25.71 -5.85 -6.72
C ILE A 161 26.77 -5.53 -5.68
N HIS A 162 26.36 -4.94 -4.58
CA HIS A 162 27.21 -4.56 -3.48
C HIS A 162 26.76 -5.29 -2.20
N ASN A 163 27.63 -6.06 -1.61
CA ASN A 163 27.41 -6.71 -0.34
C ASN A 163 27.55 -5.67 0.80
N LEU A 164 26.43 -5.33 1.45
CA LEU A 164 26.38 -4.30 2.48
C LEU A 164 27.07 -4.68 3.78
N ARG A 165 27.46 -5.94 3.95
CA ARG A 165 28.17 -6.43 5.14
C ARG A 165 29.67 -6.47 4.96
N SER A 166 30.14 -6.98 3.79
CA SER A 166 31.57 -7.10 3.49
C SER A 166 32.12 -5.87 2.76
N GLY A 167 31.28 -5.08 2.10
CA GLY A 167 31.69 -3.99 1.21
C GLY A 167 32.15 -4.47 -0.17
N GLU A 168 32.07 -5.76 -0.45
CA GLU A 168 32.47 -6.35 -1.73
C GLU A 168 31.48 -5.97 -2.84
N ILE A 169 32.01 -5.65 -4.01
CA ILE A 169 31.23 -5.43 -5.23
C ILE A 169 31.50 -6.59 -6.17
N SER A 170 30.43 -7.26 -6.60
CA SER A 170 30.49 -8.37 -7.53
C SER A 170 29.61 -8.14 -8.75
N THR A 171 29.84 -8.95 -9.78
CA THR A 171 29.04 -8.97 -11.00
C THR A 171 28.40 -10.34 -11.14
N GLU A 172 27.08 -10.36 -11.14
CA GLU A 172 26.30 -11.57 -11.31
C GLU A 172 25.76 -11.64 -12.75
N LYS A 173 26.01 -12.74 -13.41
CA LYS A 173 25.53 -12.98 -14.78
C LYS A 173 24.11 -13.55 -14.76
N GLY A 174 23.31 -13.20 -15.76
CA GLY A 174 21.98 -13.75 -15.96
C GLY A 174 21.45 -13.46 -17.34
N ASP A 175 20.59 -14.34 -17.83
CA ASP A 175 19.91 -14.17 -19.12
C ASP A 175 18.88 -13.06 -19.12
N ALA A 176 18.35 -12.76 -17.93
CA ALA A 176 17.43 -11.65 -17.69
C ALA A 176 17.58 -11.11 -16.26
N VAL A 177 17.29 -9.82 -16.08
CA VAL A 177 17.26 -9.14 -14.78
C VAL A 177 15.88 -8.53 -14.58
N ILE A 178 15.22 -8.89 -13.47
CA ILE A 178 13.92 -8.33 -13.08
C ILE A 178 14.12 -7.34 -11.93
N LEU A 179 13.83 -6.05 -12.17
CA LEU A 179 13.88 -5.02 -11.15
C LEU A 179 12.53 -4.94 -10.43
N ALA A 180 12.51 -5.34 -9.15
CA ALA A 180 11.35 -5.25 -8.27
C ALA A 180 11.70 -4.47 -6.98
N THR A 181 12.47 -3.40 -7.13
CA THR A 181 13.14 -2.65 -6.05
C THR A 181 12.26 -1.60 -5.37
N GLY A 182 11.01 -1.47 -5.80
CA GLY A 182 10.06 -0.47 -5.29
C GLY A 182 10.33 0.94 -5.81
N GLY A 183 9.59 1.91 -5.29
CA GLY A 183 9.65 3.30 -5.71
C GLY A 183 10.57 4.17 -4.86
N PRO A 184 10.76 5.46 -5.24
CA PRO A 184 11.67 6.41 -4.59
C PRO A 184 10.97 7.20 -3.45
N GLY A 185 10.17 6.56 -2.62
CA GLY A 185 9.35 7.24 -1.60
C GLY A 185 10.12 8.13 -0.62
N MET A 186 11.40 7.81 -0.36
CA MET A 186 12.25 8.59 0.56
C MET A 186 12.80 9.89 -0.03
N VAL A 187 12.73 10.09 -1.35
CA VAL A 187 13.11 11.35 -2.01
C VAL A 187 12.31 12.53 -1.46
N TYR A 188 11.09 12.29 -1.01
CA TYR A 188 10.20 13.33 -0.47
C TYR A 188 10.40 13.59 1.03
N GLY A 189 11.46 13.07 1.64
CA GLY A 189 11.80 13.25 3.05
C GLY A 189 10.86 12.48 3.98
N ARG A 190 9.75 13.07 4.39
CA ARG A 190 8.77 12.43 5.27
C ARG A 190 7.74 11.62 4.45
N SER A 191 7.73 10.32 4.62
CA SER A 191 6.87 9.39 3.89
C SER A 191 6.43 8.23 4.78
N THR A 192 5.32 7.61 4.44
CA THR A 192 4.89 6.33 5.05
C THR A 192 5.68 5.14 4.49
N ASN A 193 6.48 5.32 3.44
CA ASN A 193 7.30 4.27 2.85
C ASN A 193 8.41 3.81 3.80
N SER A 194 8.90 2.60 3.57
CA SER A 194 10.11 2.12 4.24
C SER A 194 11.31 2.98 3.87
N MET A 195 12.23 3.15 4.80
CA MET A 195 13.50 3.87 4.57
C MET A 195 14.37 3.22 3.48
N VAL A 196 14.10 1.97 3.13
CA VAL A 196 14.79 1.29 2.01
C VAL A 196 14.20 1.60 0.63
N CYS A 197 13.10 2.36 0.57
CA CYS A 197 12.54 2.86 -0.69
C CYS A 197 13.30 4.10 -1.17
N THR A 198 14.59 3.96 -1.39
CA THR A 198 15.53 5.05 -1.70
C THR A 198 15.45 5.54 -3.13
N GLY A 199 15.01 4.69 -4.06
CA GLY A 199 15.01 4.97 -5.50
C GLY A 199 16.39 4.78 -6.18
N THR A 200 17.42 4.33 -5.47
CA THR A 200 18.79 4.19 -6.03
C THR A 200 18.82 3.26 -7.23
N ALA A 201 18.18 2.09 -7.14
CA ALA A 201 18.13 1.12 -8.23
C ALA A 201 17.39 1.66 -9.48
N VAL A 202 16.28 2.34 -9.26
CA VAL A 202 15.51 2.99 -10.33
C VAL A 202 16.34 4.08 -11.01
N THR A 203 17.01 4.91 -10.21
CA THR A 203 17.91 5.97 -10.72
C THR A 203 19.06 5.38 -11.52
N SER A 204 19.70 4.31 -11.03
CA SER A 204 20.79 3.64 -11.76
C SER A 204 20.33 3.12 -13.12
N ALA A 205 19.18 2.46 -13.18
CA ALA A 205 18.60 1.99 -14.44
C ALA A 205 18.28 3.15 -15.40
N TYR A 206 17.72 4.26 -14.89
CA TYR A 206 17.46 5.46 -15.67
C TYR A 206 18.74 6.06 -16.25
N LEU A 207 19.79 6.20 -15.46
CA LEU A 207 21.09 6.73 -15.91
C LEU A 207 21.75 5.81 -16.97
N GLN A 208 21.42 4.52 -16.98
CA GLN A 208 21.87 3.57 -17.99
C GLN A 208 20.98 3.56 -19.25
N GLY A 209 19.94 4.40 -19.31
CA GLY A 209 19.10 4.62 -20.48
C GLY A 209 17.72 3.96 -20.43
N ALA A 210 17.31 3.38 -19.31
CA ALA A 210 15.93 2.96 -19.13
C ALA A 210 15.02 4.19 -19.08
N LYS A 211 13.83 4.11 -19.68
CA LYS A 211 12.85 5.20 -19.63
C LYS A 211 12.20 5.25 -18.25
N TYR A 212 11.93 6.45 -17.76
CA TYR A 212 11.18 6.69 -16.54
C TYR A 212 9.88 7.42 -16.87
N GLY A 213 8.75 6.92 -16.44
CA GLY A 213 7.44 7.49 -16.73
C GLY A 213 6.71 7.94 -15.47
N ASN A 214 5.92 8.99 -15.58
CA ASN A 214 4.96 9.45 -14.57
C ASN A 214 5.57 9.74 -13.19
N GLY A 215 6.82 10.21 -13.15
CA GLY A 215 7.54 10.49 -11.89
C GLY A 215 6.90 11.55 -11.02
N GLU A 216 6.09 12.43 -11.62
CA GLU A 216 5.30 13.46 -10.95
C GLU A 216 4.07 12.89 -10.20
N PHE A 217 3.63 11.68 -10.51
CA PHE A 217 2.45 11.09 -9.88
C PHE A 217 2.79 10.41 -8.56
N ILE A 218 2.73 11.21 -7.51
CA ILE A 218 2.94 10.77 -6.14
C ILE A 218 1.60 10.78 -5.42
N GLN A 219 1.20 9.62 -4.91
CA GLN A 219 -0.03 9.52 -4.13
C GLN A 219 0.18 10.04 -2.71
N ILE A 220 -0.70 10.92 -2.29
CA ILE A 220 -0.81 11.38 -0.90
C ILE A 220 -1.92 10.58 -0.22
N HIS A 221 -1.59 9.85 0.85
CA HIS A 221 -2.58 9.13 1.64
C HIS A 221 -3.22 10.07 2.66
N PRO A 222 -4.57 10.12 2.76
CA PRO A 222 -5.26 11.08 3.64
C PRO A 222 -5.09 10.79 5.13
N SER A 223 -4.76 9.57 5.53
CA SER A 223 -4.76 9.15 6.93
C SER A 223 -3.41 8.63 7.42
N ALA A 224 -2.38 9.48 7.45
CA ALA A 224 -1.16 9.19 8.19
C ALA A 224 -1.32 9.56 9.67
N ILE A 225 -0.61 8.84 10.53
CA ILE A 225 -0.56 9.11 11.97
C ILE A 225 0.48 10.21 12.22
N PRO A 226 0.15 11.31 12.92
CA PRO A 226 1.10 12.35 13.27
C PRO A 226 2.30 11.80 14.06
N GLY A 227 3.49 12.32 13.76
CA GLY A 227 4.72 11.89 14.43
C GLY A 227 5.93 12.71 14.00
N ARG A 228 7.02 12.66 14.78
CA ARG A 228 8.25 13.44 14.53
C ARG A 228 9.24 12.72 13.62
N ASP A 229 9.21 11.41 13.63
CA ASP A 229 10.10 10.51 12.89
C ASP A 229 9.47 10.03 11.55
N LYS A 230 9.75 8.78 11.16
CA LYS A 230 9.11 8.13 10.03
C LYS A 230 7.58 8.17 10.20
N LEU A 231 6.86 8.58 9.15
CA LEU A 231 5.40 8.59 9.16
C LEU A 231 4.84 7.16 9.17
N ARG A 232 3.76 6.99 9.90
CA ARG A 232 3.02 5.72 10.00
C ARG A 232 1.67 5.87 9.34
N LEU A 233 1.21 4.80 8.74
CA LEU A 233 -0.07 4.77 8.10
C LEU A 233 -1.15 4.37 9.11
N MET A 234 -2.23 5.16 9.22
CA MET A 234 -3.51 4.68 9.70
C MET A 234 -4.22 4.00 8.54
N SER A 235 -4.49 2.73 8.69
CA SER A 235 -5.11 1.93 7.63
C SER A 235 -6.39 2.58 7.11
N GLU A 236 -6.55 2.55 5.81
CA GLU A 236 -7.79 2.96 5.13
C GLU A 236 -9.01 2.16 5.60
N SER A 237 -8.79 0.97 6.13
CA SER A 237 -9.84 0.15 6.73
C SER A 237 -10.63 0.88 7.82
N ALA A 238 -10.01 1.79 8.56
CA ALA A 238 -10.72 2.58 9.56
C ALA A 238 -11.87 3.41 8.94
N ARG A 239 -11.65 4.00 7.75
CA ARG A 239 -12.71 4.66 6.98
C ARG A 239 -13.66 3.63 6.36
N GLY A 240 -13.12 2.52 5.86
CA GLY A 240 -13.88 1.43 5.24
C GLY A 240 -14.90 0.76 6.17
N GLU A 241 -14.58 0.66 7.44
CA GLU A 241 -15.45 0.06 8.47
C GLU A 241 -16.33 1.12 9.20
N GLY A 242 -16.47 2.32 8.64
CA GLY A 242 -17.41 3.32 9.10
C GLY A 242 -16.80 4.54 9.82
N GLY A 243 -15.49 4.69 9.80
CA GLY A 243 -14.83 5.87 10.37
C GLY A 243 -15.22 7.16 9.65
N ARG A 244 -15.56 8.20 10.41
CA ARG A 244 -16.04 9.50 9.94
C ARG A 244 -14.96 10.55 10.08
N VAL A 245 -14.70 11.30 9.00
CA VAL A 245 -13.68 12.36 8.98
C VAL A 245 -14.34 13.72 9.18
N TRP A 246 -13.83 14.50 10.14
CA TRP A 246 -14.41 15.80 10.46
C TRP A 246 -13.39 16.79 11.05
N VAL A 247 -13.76 18.06 11.06
CA VAL A 247 -13.09 19.16 11.77
C VAL A 247 -14.12 19.98 12.56
N PRO A 248 -13.70 20.79 13.57
CA PRO A 248 -14.58 21.77 14.15
C PRO A 248 -15.05 22.78 13.10
N ARG A 249 -16.32 23.19 13.12
CA ARG A 249 -16.83 24.26 12.22
C ARG A 249 -16.24 25.63 12.53
N LYS A 250 -15.69 25.81 13.73
CA LYS A 250 -15.07 27.05 14.17
C LYS A 250 -13.55 26.96 14.08
N ALA A 251 -12.93 27.86 13.32
CA ALA A 251 -11.48 27.95 13.25
C ALA A 251 -10.86 28.24 14.63
N GLY A 252 -9.74 27.56 14.93
CA GLY A 252 -9.03 27.73 16.19
C GLY A 252 -9.76 27.17 17.42
N ASP A 253 -10.72 26.26 17.24
CA ASP A 253 -11.36 25.57 18.35
C ASP A 253 -10.34 24.69 19.08
N SER A 254 -10.10 24.96 20.35
CA SER A 254 -9.12 24.26 21.19
C SER A 254 -9.74 23.23 22.15
N ARG A 255 -11.06 23.06 22.08
CA ARG A 255 -11.76 22.06 22.91
C ARG A 255 -11.31 20.64 22.53
N LYS A 256 -11.39 19.73 23.49
CA LYS A 256 -11.18 18.30 23.21
C LYS A 256 -12.28 17.79 22.27
N PRO A 257 -11.99 16.79 21.40
CA PRO A 257 -12.97 16.26 20.46
C PRO A 257 -14.32 15.88 21.08
N LYS A 258 -14.29 15.29 22.29
CA LYS A 258 -15.50 14.89 23.04
C LYS A 258 -16.36 16.08 23.50
N GLU A 259 -15.77 17.25 23.66
CA GLU A 259 -16.46 18.46 24.11
C GLU A 259 -17.15 19.22 22.97
N ILE A 260 -16.86 18.85 21.71
CA ILE A 260 -17.42 19.46 20.51
C ILE A 260 -18.72 18.74 20.14
N PRO A 261 -19.89 19.41 20.28
CA PRO A 261 -21.17 18.80 19.92
C PRO A 261 -21.24 18.43 18.45
N GLU A 262 -22.03 17.41 18.13
CA GLU A 262 -22.22 16.90 16.74
C GLU A 262 -22.56 18.02 15.74
N LYS A 263 -23.46 18.94 16.10
CA LYS A 263 -23.85 20.09 15.24
C LYS A 263 -22.72 21.07 14.94
N GLU A 264 -21.64 21.05 15.72
CA GLU A 264 -20.46 21.90 15.54
C GLU A 264 -19.31 21.17 14.85
N ARG A 265 -19.51 19.89 14.48
CA ARG A 265 -18.59 19.11 13.66
C ARG A 265 -18.92 19.29 12.19
N PHE A 266 -17.90 19.45 11.36
CA PHE A 266 -18.02 19.53 9.91
C PHE A 266 -17.51 18.23 9.28
N TYR A 267 -18.43 17.38 8.87
CA TYR A 267 -18.16 16.14 8.17
C TYR A 267 -18.00 16.41 6.67
N PHE A 268 -16.95 17.12 6.30
CA PHE A 268 -16.76 17.71 4.99
C PHE A 268 -16.77 16.69 3.83
N LEU A 269 -16.29 15.47 4.03
CA LEU A 269 -16.34 14.42 3.00
C LEU A 269 -17.78 13.94 2.75
N GLU A 270 -18.55 13.77 3.82
CA GLU A 270 -19.96 13.36 3.73
C GLU A 270 -20.83 14.45 3.11
N GLU A 271 -20.60 15.71 3.48
CA GLU A 271 -21.36 16.85 2.99
C GLU A 271 -21.03 17.19 1.52
N ARG A 272 -19.76 17.09 1.12
CA ARG A 272 -19.32 17.43 -0.26
C ARG A 272 -19.45 16.26 -1.25
N TYR A 273 -19.35 15.00 -0.78
CA TYR A 273 -19.34 13.78 -1.59
C TYR A 273 -20.36 12.75 -1.09
N PRO A 274 -21.67 13.01 -1.14
CA PRO A 274 -22.69 12.16 -0.50
C PRO A 274 -22.73 10.71 -1.04
N LEU A 275 -22.25 10.46 -2.26
CA LEU A 275 -22.22 9.12 -2.84
C LEU A 275 -21.16 8.23 -2.18
N PHE A 276 -19.96 8.76 -1.92
CA PHE A 276 -18.84 8.02 -1.36
C PHE A 276 -18.61 8.33 0.12
N GLY A 277 -18.95 9.52 0.58
CA GLY A 277 -18.70 10.00 1.94
C GLY A 277 -17.23 9.82 2.30
N ASN A 278 -16.97 9.12 3.40
CA ASN A 278 -15.61 8.85 3.87
C ASN A 278 -14.84 7.84 3.00
N LEU A 279 -15.49 7.22 2.01
CA LEU A 279 -14.89 6.28 1.03
C LEU A 279 -14.46 6.95 -0.27
N VAL A 280 -14.36 8.28 -0.32
CA VAL A 280 -13.77 8.97 -1.48
C VAL A 280 -12.38 8.42 -1.79
N PRO A 281 -11.95 8.45 -3.08
CA PRO A 281 -10.59 8.11 -3.46
C PRO A 281 -9.54 8.88 -2.65
N ARG A 282 -8.34 8.32 -2.52
CA ARG A 282 -7.28 8.90 -1.67
C ARG A 282 -6.87 10.31 -2.07
N ASP A 283 -6.79 10.58 -3.37
CA ASP A 283 -6.45 11.89 -3.93
C ASP A 283 -7.51 12.93 -3.59
N VAL A 284 -8.79 12.59 -3.73
CA VAL A 284 -9.91 13.45 -3.32
C VAL A 284 -9.84 13.74 -1.83
N GLY A 285 -9.72 12.70 -0.99
CA GLY A 285 -9.64 12.86 0.47
C GLY A 285 -8.44 13.71 0.90
N ALA A 286 -7.27 13.52 0.27
CA ALA A 286 -6.07 14.31 0.60
C ALA A 286 -6.20 15.78 0.18
N ARG A 287 -6.77 16.06 -1.01
CA ARG A 287 -7.03 17.44 -1.46
C ARG A 287 -8.04 18.14 -0.57
N GLU A 288 -9.12 17.46 -0.20
CA GLU A 288 -10.12 18.04 0.71
C GLU A 288 -9.54 18.37 2.08
N ILE A 289 -8.71 17.51 2.65
CA ILE A 289 -8.03 17.80 3.90
C ILE A 289 -7.11 19.01 3.75
N TYR A 290 -6.40 19.12 2.63
CA TYR A 290 -5.58 20.30 2.35
C TYR A 290 -6.43 21.57 2.29
N ASP A 291 -7.53 21.56 1.54
CA ASP A 291 -8.41 22.73 1.39
C ASP A 291 -9.02 23.15 2.72
N ILE A 292 -9.54 22.21 3.49
CA ILE A 292 -10.10 22.46 4.82
C ILE A 292 -9.06 23.06 5.79
N CYS A 293 -7.84 22.52 5.79
CA CYS A 293 -6.83 22.94 6.75
C CYS A 293 -6.12 24.23 6.35
N VAL A 294 -5.81 24.40 5.07
CA VAL A 294 -4.97 25.50 4.56
C VAL A 294 -5.81 26.69 4.08
N ASN A 295 -6.83 26.42 3.25
CA ASN A 295 -7.66 27.46 2.65
C ASN A 295 -8.77 27.91 3.61
N ASP A 296 -9.53 26.97 4.19
CA ASP A 296 -10.62 27.28 5.14
C ASP A 296 -10.10 27.52 6.57
N LYS A 297 -8.85 27.17 6.87
CA LYS A 297 -8.19 27.33 8.20
C LYS A 297 -8.92 26.61 9.34
N LEU A 298 -9.60 25.49 9.04
CA LEU A 298 -10.34 24.69 9.99
C LEU A 298 -9.52 23.50 10.55
N GLY A 299 -8.25 23.40 10.20
CA GLY A 299 -7.38 22.33 10.70
C GLY A 299 -7.32 22.25 12.21
N VAL A 300 -7.29 21.03 12.74
CA VAL A 300 -7.21 20.76 14.18
C VAL A 300 -5.96 21.42 14.77
N HIS A 301 -6.14 22.19 15.84
CA HIS A 301 -5.08 23.00 16.48
C HIS A 301 -4.38 23.99 15.53
N GLY A 302 -5.01 24.38 14.41
CA GLY A 302 -4.41 25.24 13.40
C GLY A 302 -3.35 24.54 12.54
N GLU A 303 -3.24 23.22 12.62
CA GLU A 303 -2.33 22.39 11.85
C GLU A 303 -3.04 21.70 10.67
N MET A 304 -2.26 21.09 9.76
CA MET A 304 -2.82 20.29 8.67
C MET A 304 -3.21 18.90 9.19
N LYS A 305 -4.20 18.88 10.06
CA LYS A 305 -4.76 17.69 10.71
C LYS A 305 -6.28 17.73 10.74
N VAL A 306 -6.89 16.57 10.70
CA VAL A 306 -8.34 16.37 10.85
C VAL A 306 -8.60 15.21 11.80
N TYR A 307 -9.81 15.09 12.31
CA TYR A 307 -10.21 13.94 13.10
C TYR A 307 -10.75 12.81 12.23
N LEU A 308 -10.36 11.56 12.57
CA LEU A 308 -10.99 10.32 12.09
C LEU A 308 -11.65 9.65 13.30
N ASP A 309 -12.97 9.62 13.30
CA ASP A 309 -13.80 9.25 14.44
C ASP A 309 -14.45 7.88 14.24
N LEU A 310 -14.22 6.98 15.19
CA LEU A 310 -14.80 5.64 15.27
C LEU A 310 -15.67 5.49 16.53
N THR A 311 -15.76 6.51 17.40
CA THR A 311 -16.37 6.43 18.74
C THR A 311 -17.87 6.19 18.73
N HIS A 312 -18.54 6.34 17.58
CA HIS A 312 -19.94 6.02 17.37
C HIS A 312 -20.20 4.51 17.14
N LEU A 313 -19.14 3.72 16.93
CA LEU A 313 -19.21 2.27 16.73
C LEU A 313 -19.01 1.54 18.07
N THR A 314 -19.58 0.34 18.18
CA THR A 314 -19.44 -0.45 19.41
C THR A 314 -18.02 -0.99 19.58
N ARG A 315 -17.56 -1.09 20.82
CA ARG A 315 -16.23 -1.62 21.13
C ARG A 315 -16.05 -3.05 20.58
N GLU A 316 -17.07 -3.89 20.71
CA GLU A 316 -17.05 -5.26 20.21
C GLU A 316 -16.83 -5.30 18.68
N PHE A 317 -17.55 -4.45 17.93
CA PHE A 317 -17.35 -4.32 16.48
C PHE A 317 -15.94 -3.85 16.15
N LEU A 318 -15.45 -2.83 16.85
CA LEU A 318 -14.12 -2.27 16.63
C LEU A 318 -13.00 -3.29 16.91
N ASP A 319 -13.09 -4.04 17.99
CA ASP A 319 -12.12 -5.08 18.35
C ASP A 319 -12.12 -6.21 17.33
N HIS A 320 -13.30 -6.62 16.86
CA HIS A 320 -13.42 -7.68 15.87
C HIS A 320 -12.89 -7.25 14.48
N ARG A 321 -13.24 -6.05 14.02
CA ARG A 321 -12.94 -5.60 12.63
C ARG A 321 -11.62 -4.87 12.51
N LEU A 322 -11.20 -4.14 13.51
CA LEU A 322 -10.09 -3.19 13.44
C LEU A 322 -9.05 -3.36 14.56
N GLY A 323 -9.24 -4.27 15.52
CA GLY A 323 -8.46 -4.37 16.76
C GLY A 323 -6.97 -4.12 16.59
N GLY A 324 -6.28 -4.90 15.75
CA GLY A 324 -4.85 -4.74 15.50
C GLY A 324 -4.46 -3.42 14.82
N ILE A 325 -5.37 -2.78 14.09
CA ILE A 325 -5.15 -1.47 13.46
C ILE A 325 -5.21 -0.38 14.51
N LEU A 326 -6.20 -0.45 15.41
CA LEU A 326 -6.39 0.52 16.49
C LEU A 326 -5.26 0.46 17.51
N GLU A 327 -4.78 -0.75 17.83
CA GLU A 327 -3.59 -0.95 18.69
C GLU A 327 -2.34 -0.26 18.13
N ILE A 328 -2.17 -0.22 16.80
CA ILE A 328 -1.05 0.50 16.19
C ILE A 328 -1.15 1.99 16.52
N TYR A 329 -2.33 2.60 16.36
CA TYR A 329 -2.53 4.01 16.70
C TYR A 329 -2.25 4.29 18.17
N GLU A 330 -2.86 3.50 19.04
CA GLU A 330 -2.70 3.61 20.50
C GLU A 330 -1.24 3.51 20.95
N LYS A 331 -0.48 2.54 20.40
CA LYS A 331 0.95 2.36 20.71
C LYS A 331 1.82 3.56 20.31
N PHE A 332 1.45 4.29 19.26
CA PHE A 332 2.24 5.42 18.78
C PHE A 332 1.81 6.77 19.34
N THR A 333 0.56 6.91 19.75
CA THR A 333 0.00 8.18 20.21
C THR A 333 -0.37 8.20 21.69
N GLY A 334 -0.57 7.03 22.29
CA GLY A 334 -1.10 6.89 23.64
C GLY A 334 -2.59 7.11 23.75
N VAL A 335 -3.31 7.27 22.62
CA VAL A 335 -4.76 7.53 22.57
C VAL A 335 -5.48 6.27 22.10
N ASP A 336 -6.48 5.79 22.85
CA ASP A 336 -7.35 4.69 22.42
C ASP A 336 -8.40 5.20 21.41
N PRO A 337 -8.34 4.77 20.12
CA PRO A 337 -9.29 5.21 19.11
C PRO A 337 -10.74 4.75 19.33
N ARG A 338 -10.96 3.82 20.27
CA ARG A 338 -12.31 3.39 20.66
C ARG A 338 -12.99 4.41 21.56
N GLU A 339 -12.17 5.24 22.23
CA GLU A 339 -12.62 6.22 23.20
C GLU A 339 -12.55 7.66 22.68
N GLU A 340 -11.56 7.96 21.83
CA GLU A 340 -11.33 9.31 21.31
C GLU A 340 -11.06 9.31 19.80
N PRO A 341 -11.54 10.32 19.06
CA PRO A 341 -11.18 10.49 17.65
C PRO A 341 -9.68 10.58 17.43
N MET A 342 -9.21 9.94 16.38
CA MET A 342 -7.81 9.95 15.97
C MET A 342 -7.47 11.24 15.23
N GLU A 343 -6.34 11.84 15.52
CA GLU A 343 -5.75 12.85 14.62
C GLU A 343 -5.06 12.16 13.45
N ILE A 344 -5.38 12.60 12.24
CA ILE A 344 -4.76 12.13 10.99
C ILE A 344 -4.38 13.32 10.11
N PHE A 345 -3.44 13.08 9.19
CA PHE A 345 -3.02 14.09 8.21
C PHE A 345 -2.60 13.46 6.89
N PRO A 346 -2.59 14.23 5.76
CA PRO A 346 -2.15 13.73 4.47
C PRO A 346 -0.63 13.57 4.41
N ALA A 347 -0.16 12.45 3.85
CA ALA A 347 1.27 12.16 3.73
C ALA A 347 1.63 11.45 2.44
N VAL A 348 2.84 11.68 1.95
CA VAL A 348 3.41 10.93 0.82
C VAL A 348 3.39 9.44 1.13
N HIS A 349 2.80 8.66 0.21
CA HIS A 349 2.54 7.25 0.44
C HIS A 349 2.99 6.35 -0.71
N TYR A 350 2.73 6.69 -1.96
CA TYR A 350 2.96 5.80 -3.10
C TYR A 350 3.54 6.55 -4.30
N SER A 351 4.58 5.97 -4.92
CA SER A 351 5.10 6.42 -6.21
C SER A 351 4.39 5.64 -7.31
N MET A 352 3.53 6.30 -8.08
CA MET A 352 2.75 5.65 -9.15
C MET A 352 3.53 5.53 -10.45
N GLY A 353 4.47 6.44 -10.69
CA GLY A 353 5.45 6.34 -11.76
C GLY A 353 6.58 5.36 -11.45
N GLY A 354 7.46 5.17 -12.40
CA GLY A 354 8.60 4.28 -12.28
C GLY A 354 9.28 4.01 -13.62
N ILE A 355 10.12 2.99 -13.66
CA ILE A 355 10.71 2.51 -14.91
C ILE A 355 9.60 2.09 -15.86
N TRP A 356 9.65 2.63 -17.07
CA TRP A 356 8.71 2.30 -18.13
C TRP A 356 8.83 0.82 -18.53
N THR A 357 7.71 0.13 -18.53
CA THR A 357 7.60 -1.26 -18.98
C THR A 357 6.62 -1.39 -20.13
N ASP A 358 6.87 -2.33 -21.03
CA ASP A 358 5.92 -2.74 -22.04
C ASP A 358 4.90 -3.72 -21.43
N TYR A 359 3.77 -3.89 -22.11
CA TYR A 359 2.74 -4.86 -21.71
C TYR A 359 2.81 -6.19 -22.48
N THR A 360 3.77 -6.30 -23.42
CA THR A 360 3.99 -7.50 -24.23
C THR A 360 5.02 -8.46 -23.63
#